data_ac43253a575fcfe165b8f484da1f11d5
#
_entry.id   ac43253a575fcfe165b8f484da1f11d5
#
_cell.length_a   1.000
_cell.length_b   1.000
_cell.length_c   1.000
_cell.angle_alpha   90.00
_cell.angle_beta   90.00
_cell.angle_gamma   90.00
#
_symmetry.space_group_name_H-M   'P 1'
#
loop_
_entity.id
_entity.type
_entity.pdbx_description
1 polymer ?
#
loop_
_entity_poly.entity_id
_entity_poly.type
_entity_poly.pdbx_seq_one_letter_code
_entity_poly.pdbx_strand_id
1 'polypeptide(L)'
;MGSEMCIRDRNVNIGNRKKLINGNGFVFGVPGSGKSFFCKMEMGSVFLSGDDEIIVIDPMNEYFDIAQTYGGTVVNMSTYTDNYVNPLEMDVWSLDPNDSKGMIREKGEFMLGLCEQCIGDSLNSRQKSIIDRCVRKMYIDIARGREKYIPVMSDFYDILMEQPEDEAKDIALSLELFVNGSLNIFNHQTNVDVDNRFTVYGIRDLGTELSPITMLVMMESIQNRIVENGKRGKATWLYIDEF
;
A
#
# COMPACT_ATOMS: atom_id res chain seq x y z
N MET A 1 6.22 18.79 -37.51
CA MET A 1 6.54 19.67 -36.36
C MET A 1 6.82 18.74 -35.20
N GLY A 2 8.11 18.59 -34.86
CA GLY A 2 8.54 17.70 -33.80
C GLY A 2 8.09 18.25 -32.43
N SER A 3 7.50 17.39 -31.64
CA SER A 3 7.27 17.66 -30.22
C SER A 3 8.64 17.75 -29.54
N GLU A 4 9.07 18.96 -29.22
CA GLU A 4 10.26 19.14 -28.39
C GLU A 4 9.92 18.64 -27.00
N MET A 5 10.45 17.42 -26.69
CA MET A 5 10.57 16.97 -25.34
C MET A 5 11.66 17.85 -24.71
N CYS A 6 11.26 18.77 -23.80
CA CYS A 6 12.22 19.59 -23.07
C CYS A 6 12.98 18.73 -22.05
N ILE A 7 13.81 17.84 -22.51
CA ILE A 7 14.92 17.29 -21.75
C ILE A 7 16.04 18.30 -21.93
N ARG A 8 16.16 19.26 -21.02
CA ARG A 8 17.40 20.04 -20.93
C ARG A 8 18.52 19.07 -20.56
N ASP A 9 19.49 18.96 -21.47
CA ASP A 9 20.75 18.23 -21.33
C ASP A 9 21.49 18.59 -20.03
N ARG A 10 21.06 18.05 -18.95
CA ARG A 10 21.90 17.83 -17.77
C ARG A 10 21.50 16.46 -17.25
N ASN A 11 22.48 15.56 -17.19
CA ASN A 11 22.44 14.40 -16.33
C ASN A 11 22.14 14.89 -14.90
N VAL A 12 20.88 15.18 -14.62
CA VAL A 12 20.42 15.47 -13.29
C VAL A 12 20.32 14.11 -12.64
N ASN A 13 21.39 13.73 -11.97
CA ASN A 13 21.34 12.61 -11.06
C ASN A 13 20.36 13.02 -9.96
N ILE A 14 19.09 12.61 -10.11
CA ILE A 14 17.99 12.91 -9.19
C ILE A 14 18.34 12.45 -7.77
N GLY A 15 19.19 11.42 -7.62
CA GLY A 15 19.77 11.00 -6.35
C GLY A 15 20.76 12.00 -5.73
N ASN A 16 21.22 13.03 -6.44
CA ASN A 16 22.16 14.00 -5.89
C ASN A 16 21.45 15.12 -5.13
N ARG A 17 21.01 14.80 -3.90
CA ARG A 17 20.34 15.73 -2.97
C ARG A 17 21.11 17.02 -2.66
N LYS A 18 22.39 17.13 -3.01
CA LYS A 18 23.19 18.38 -2.84
C LYS A 18 22.83 19.44 -3.86
N LYS A 19 22.19 19.07 -4.98
CA LYS A 19 21.85 19.99 -6.07
C LYS A 19 20.35 20.25 -6.25
N LEU A 20 19.50 19.43 -5.64
CA LEU A 20 18.05 19.52 -5.74
C LEU A 20 17.44 19.82 -4.37
N ILE A 21 16.39 20.64 -4.35
CA ILE A 21 15.63 20.97 -3.15
C ILE A 21 14.91 19.72 -2.60
N ASN A 22 14.42 18.88 -3.51
CA ASN A 22 13.83 17.58 -3.21
C ASN A 22 14.12 16.58 -4.34
N GLY A 23 13.82 15.32 -4.12
CA GLY A 23 13.99 14.24 -5.11
C GLY A 23 12.76 13.94 -5.95
N ASN A 24 11.70 14.79 -5.87
CA ASN A 24 10.46 14.54 -6.58
C ASN A 24 10.52 15.16 -7.99
N GLY A 25 9.92 14.48 -8.96
CA GLY A 25 9.85 14.92 -10.33
C GLY A 25 8.50 14.60 -10.97
N PHE A 26 8.15 15.33 -12.02
CA PHE A 26 6.99 15.06 -12.86
C PHE A 26 7.43 14.91 -14.32
N VAL A 27 6.88 13.90 -14.99
CA VAL A 27 7.12 13.65 -16.41
C VAL A 27 5.84 13.95 -17.18
N PHE A 28 5.87 15.02 -17.97
CA PHE A 28 4.73 15.43 -18.79
C PHE A 28 5.02 15.20 -20.28
N GLY A 29 4.00 14.82 -21.02
CA GLY A 29 4.07 14.66 -22.46
C GLY A 29 2.75 14.21 -23.05
N VAL A 30 2.52 14.48 -24.33
CA VAL A 30 1.35 13.97 -25.05
C VAL A 30 1.44 12.45 -25.23
N PRO A 31 0.32 11.75 -25.45
CA PRO A 31 0.33 10.32 -25.76
C PRO A 31 1.33 10.00 -26.89
N GLY A 32 2.11 8.92 -26.72
CA GLY A 32 3.12 8.52 -27.70
C GLY A 32 4.42 9.33 -27.69
N SER A 33 4.60 10.30 -26.78
CA SER A 33 5.84 11.10 -26.68
C SER A 33 7.03 10.37 -26.04
N GLY A 34 6.84 9.16 -25.55
CA GLY A 34 7.90 8.37 -24.92
C GLY A 34 8.01 8.53 -23.40
N LYS A 35 6.98 9.00 -22.69
CA LYS A 35 6.98 9.14 -21.22
C LYS A 35 7.36 7.83 -20.53
N SER A 36 6.60 6.75 -20.78
CA SER A 36 6.84 5.44 -20.18
C SER A 36 8.22 4.87 -20.55
N PHE A 37 8.70 5.13 -21.79
CA PHE A 37 10.06 4.75 -22.20
C PHE A 37 11.11 5.47 -21.36
N PHE A 38 10.95 6.80 -21.17
CA PHE A 38 11.85 7.59 -20.31
C PHE A 38 11.86 7.06 -18.88
N CYS A 39 10.68 6.83 -18.29
CA CYS A 39 10.57 6.26 -16.94
C CYS A 39 11.26 4.90 -16.84
N LYS A 40 11.09 4.00 -17.81
CA LYS A 40 11.77 2.70 -17.86
C LYS A 40 13.29 2.84 -17.93
N MET A 41 13.81 3.78 -18.70
CA MET A 41 15.24 4.06 -18.77
C MET A 41 15.80 4.59 -17.45
N GLU A 42 15.06 5.46 -16.77
CA GLU A 42 15.44 5.99 -15.46
C GLU A 42 15.43 4.88 -14.40
N MET A 43 14.35 4.08 -14.33
CA MET A 43 14.25 2.91 -13.44
C MET A 43 15.44 1.95 -13.64
N GLY A 44 15.78 1.66 -14.89
CA GLY A 44 16.95 0.83 -15.22
C GLY A 44 18.25 1.44 -14.70
N SER A 45 18.43 2.75 -14.86
CA SER A 45 19.60 3.46 -14.36
C SER A 45 19.67 3.44 -12.83
N VAL A 46 18.56 3.64 -12.13
CA VAL A 46 18.48 3.55 -10.67
C VAL A 46 18.81 2.14 -10.21
N PHE A 47 18.18 1.14 -10.82
CA PHE A 47 18.38 -0.26 -10.45
C PHE A 47 19.83 -0.72 -10.61
N LEU A 48 20.51 -0.29 -11.65
CA LEU A 48 21.92 -0.67 -11.94
C LEU A 48 22.94 0.14 -11.14
N SER A 49 22.57 1.32 -10.63
CA SER A 49 23.51 2.25 -9.99
C SER A 49 23.72 2.01 -8.49
N GLY A 50 22.87 1.24 -7.81
CA GLY A 50 22.95 1.06 -6.37
C GLY A 50 22.01 -0.03 -5.86
N ASP A 51 21.71 0.03 -4.55
CA ASP A 51 20.84 -0.92 -3.86
C ASP A 51 19.46 -0.31 -3.51
N ASP A 52 19.13 0.84 -4.08
CA ASP A 52 17.84 1.49 -3.88
C ASP A 52 16.71 0.61 -4.39
N GLU A 53 15.53 0.77 -3.80
CA GLU A 53 14.33 0.04 -4.20
C GLU A 53 13.48 0.87 -5.16
N ILE A 54 12.80 0.18 -6.06
CA ILE A 54 11.89 0.76 -7.04
C ILE A 54 10.51 0.17 -6.83
N ILE A 55 9.53 1.04 -6.63
CA ILE A 55 8.12 0.69 -6.54
C ILE A 55 7.38 1.46 -7.63
N VAL A 56 6.53 0.76 -8.37
CA VAL A 56 5.73 1.34 -9.47
C VAL A 56 4.26 1.06 -9.22
N ILE A 57 3.43 2.10 -9.31
CA ILE A 57 1.97 1.97 -9.42
C ILE A 57 1.63 2.10 -10.90
N ASP A 58 1.08 1.05 -11.49
CA ASP A 58 0.93 0.84 -12.93
C ASP A 58 -0.53 0.56 -13.31
N PRO A 59 -1.34 1.59 -13.58
CA PRO A 59 -2.74 1.43 -13.97
C PRO A 59 -2.94 0.78 -15.34
N MET A 60 -1.92 0.80 -16.19
CA MET A 60 -2.03 0.32 -17.56
C MET A 60 -1.27 -0.98 -17.84
N ASN A 61 -0.57 -1.52 -16.83
CA ASN A 61 0.28 -2.72 -16.92
C ASN A 61 1.42 -2.57 -17.94
N GLU A 62 1.99 -1.36 -18.06
CA GLU A 62 3.08 -1.07 -18.98
C GLU A 62 4.46 -1.46 -18.46
N TYR A 63 4.62 -1.66 -17.12
CA TYR A 63 5.94 -1.86 -16.49
C TYR A 63 6.20 -3.31 -16.06
N PHE A 64 5.32 -4.26 -16.34
CA PHE A 64 5.47 -5.67 -15.97
C PHE A 64 6.72 -6.31 -16.58
N ASP A 65 6.96 -6.06 -17.87
CA ASP A 65 8.10 -6.62 -18.59
C ASP A 65 9.45 -6.17 -18.01
N ILE A 66 9.56 -4.89 -17.61
CA ILE A 66 10.79 -4.37 -17.03
C ILE A 66 11.01 -4.93 -15.62
N ALA A 67 9.95 -5.08 -14.83
CA ALA A 67 10.06 -5.71 -13.52
C ALA A 67 10.57 -7.15 -13.66
N GLN A 68 9.99 -7.95 -14.54
CA GLN A 68 10.43 -9.33 -14.80
C GLN A 68 11.87 -9.38 -15.30
N THR A 69 12.29 -8.45 -16.15
CA THR A 69 13.66 -8.38 -16.66
C THR A 69 14.69 -8.19 -15.55
N TYR A 70 14.35 -7.45 -14.51
CA TYR A 70 15.21 -7.22 -13.34
C TYR A 70 14.97 -8.21 -12.18
N GLY A 71 14.18 -9.28 -12.39
CA GLY A 71 13.87 -10.25 -11.35
C GLY A 71 12.96 -9.67 -10.26
N GLY A 72 12.19 -8.64 -10.60
CA GLY A 72 11.24 -7.97 -9.72
C GLY A 72 9.94 -8.73 -9.54
N THR A 73 9.12 -8.26 -8.61
CA THR A 73 7.80 -8.80 -8.32
C THR A 73 6.73 -7.98 -9.00
N VAL A 74 5.78 -8.65 -9.64
CA VAL A 74 4.55 -8.06 -10.18
C VAL A 74 3.39 -8.47 -9.29
N VAL A 75 2.79 -7.49 -8.63
CA VAL A 75 1.60 -7.66 -7.80
C VAL A 75 0.40 -7.20 -8.62
N ASN A 76 -0.22 -8.12 -9.36
CA ASN A 76 -1.39 -7.79 -10.16
C ASN A 76 -2.66 -7.88 -9.31
N MET A 77 -3.19 -6.72 -8.92
CA MET A 77 -4.41 -6.63 -8.12
C MET A 77 -5.64 -6.64 -9.04
N SER A 78 -6.53 -7.61 -8.83
CA SER A 78 -7.79 -7.73 -9.56
C SER A 78 -8.84 -8.41 -8.70
N THR A 79 -10.10 -8.39 -9.13
CA THR A 79 -11.19 -9.11 -8.44
C THR A 79 -11.03 -10.63 -8.42
N TYR A 80 -10.15 -11.16 -9.27
CA TYR A 80 -9.89 -12.61 -9.41
C TYR A 80 -8.41 -12.93 -9.15
N THR A 81 -7.74 -12.08 -8.40
CA THR A 81 -6.31 -12.26 -8.12
C THR A 81 -6.08 -13.35 -7.08
N ASP A 82 -4.97 -14.06 -7.24
CA ASP A 82 -4.39 -14.89 -6.17
C ASP A 82 -3.28 -14.13 -5.40
N ASN A 83 -3.09 -12.85 -5.69
CA ASN A 83 -2.14 -11.97 -5.00
C ASN A 83 -2.87 -11.22 -3.90
N TYR A 84 -2.43 -11.41 -2.67
CA TYR A 84 -3.06 -10.81 -1.49
C TYR A 84 -2.06 -9.93 -0.75
N VAL A 85 -2.56 -8.77 -0.30
CA VAL A 85 -1.86 -7.85 0.59
C VAL A 85 -2.76 -7.62 1.79
N ASN A 86 -2.25 -7.98 2.97
CA ASN A 86 -3.01 -7.89 4.21
C ASN A 86 -3.01 -6.44 4.74
N PRO A 87 -4.16 -5.76 4.84
CA PRO A 87 -4.23 -4.40 5.36
C PRO A 87 -3.86 -4.30 6.84
N LEU A 88 -4.00 -5.40 7.58
CA LEU A 88 -3.68 -5.47 9.00
C LEU A 88 -2.23 -5.92 9.28
N GLU A 89 -1.41 -6.06 8.24
CA GLU A 89 -0.01 -6.41 8.43
C GLU A 89 0.73 -5.34 9.23
N MET A 90 1.44 -5.79 10.27
CA MET A 90 2.26 -4.98 11.15
C MET A 90 3.34 -5.88 11.76
N ASP A 91 4.47 -5.31 12.17
CA ASP A 91 5.47 -6.07 12.93
C ASP A 91 4.96 -6.38 14.34
N VAL A 92 4.15 -7.43 14.43
CA VAL A 92 3.55 -7.89 15.69
C VAL A 92 4.58 -8.46 16.66
N TRP A 93 5.76 -8.88 16.18
CA TRP A 93 6.83 -9.41 17.02
C TRP A 93 7.53 -8.30 17.82
N SER A 94 7.56 -7.08 17.30
CA SER A 94 8.06 -5.89 18.01
C SER A 94 7.03 -5.24 18.93
N LEU A 95 5.78 -5.74 18.99
CA LEU A 95 4.76 -5.17 19.87
C LEU A 95 5.06 -5.42 21.34
N ASP A 96 5.14 -4.33 22.11
CA ASP A 96 5.14 -4.34 23.59
C ASP A 96 3.83 -3.73 24.09
N PRO A 97 3.08 -4.41 24.98
CA PRO A 97 1.81 -3.89 25.53
C PRO A 97 1.92 -2.52 26.19
N ASN A 98 3.12 -2.13 26.63
CA ASN A 98 3.36 -0.89 27.35
C ASN A 98 3.91 0.24 26.45
N ASP A 99 4.58 -0.09 25.34
CA ASP A 99 5.32 0.89 24.52
C ASP A 99 4.88 0.99 23.05
N SER A 100 4.02 0.09 22.56
CA SER A 100 3.60 0.07 21.15
C SER A 100 2.43 1.01 20.81
N LYS A 101 2.17 2.03 21.62
CA LYS A 101 1.03 2.94 21.45
C LYS A 101 1.06 3.70 20.12
N GLY A 102 2.25 4.07 19.64
CA GLY A 102 2.41 4.79 18.37
C GLY A 102 1.97 3.94 17.18
N MET A 103 2.53 2.74 17.07
CA MET A 103 2.24 1.80 15.98
C MET A 103 0.74 1.42 15.92
N ILE A 104 0.15 1.12 17.09
CA ILE A 104 -1.28 0.76 17.18
C ILE A 104 -2.16 1.94 16.81
N ARG A 105 -1.77 3.16 17.17
CA ARG A 105 -2.49 4.38 16.80
C ARG A 105 -2.46 4.64 15.29
N GLU A 106 -1.29 4.54 14.67
CA GLU A 106 -1.14 4.68 13.21
C GLU A 106 -2.00 3.67 12.47
N LYS A 107 -1.99 2.41 12.91
CA LYS A 107 -2.86 1.38 12.35
C LYS A 107 -4.36 1.67 12.61
N GLY A 108 -4.70 2.26 13.75
CA GLY A 108 -6.05 2.73 14.03
C GLY A 108 -6.52 3.82 13.06
N GLU A 109 -5.66 4.81 12.78
CA GLU A 109 -5.94 5.87 11.81
C GLU A 109 -6.13 5.31 10.38
N PHE A 110 -5.28 4.37 9.97
CA PHE A 110 -5.44 3.64 8.71
C PHE A 110 -6.78 2.89 8.65
N MET A 111 -7.13 2.14 9.69
CA MET A 111 -8.37 1.36 9.74
C MET A 111 -9.63 2.23 9.72
N LEU A 112 -9.58 3.45 10.27
CA LEU A 112 -10.67 4.41 10.11
C LEU A 112 -10.89 4.75 8.63
N GLY A 113 -9.83 5.05 7.89
CA GLY A 113 -9.90 5.33 6.46
C GLY A 113 -10.37 4.12 5.65
N LEU A 114 -9.91 2.92 5.99
CA LEU A 114 -10.33 1.68 5.34
C LEU A 114 -11.83 1.42 5.53
N CYS A 115 -12.33 1.56 6.75
CA CYS A 115 -13.75 1.40 7.04
C CYS A 115 -14.61 2.47 6.34
N GLU A 116 -14.15 3.74 6.25
CA GLU A 116 -14.84 4.78 5.48
C GLU A 116 -14.98 4.39 4.01
N GLN A 117 -13.94 3.83 3.40
CA GLN A 117 -14.01 3.36 2.01
C GLN A 117 -14.96 2.16 1.84
N CYS A 118 -14.95 1.20 2.76
CA CYS A 118 -15.83 0.03 2.71
C CYS A 118 -17.30 0.39 2.94
N ILE A 119 -17.59 1.36 3.81
CA ILE A 119 -18.95 1.83 4.12
C ILE A 119 -19.48 2.74 3.01
N GLY A 120 -18.58 3.43 2.29
CA GLY A 120 -18.95 4.39 1.24
C GLY A 120 -19.49 5.72 1.78
N ASP A 121 -19.34 6.00 3.06
CA ASP A 121 -19.76 7.25 3.72
C ASP A 121 -18.83 7.59 4.89
N SER A 122 -18.88 8.84 5.34
CA SER A 122 -18.06 9.32 6.45
C SER A 122 -18.50 8.71 7.78
N LEU A 123 -17.54 8.24 8.57
CA LEU A 123 -17.80 7.71 9.90
C LEU A 123 -18.19 8.82 10.88
N ASN A 124 -19.25 8.58 11.65
CA ASN A 124 -19.59 9.43 12.78
C ASN A 124 -18.66 9.17 13.99
N SER A 125 -18.71 10.05 15.02
CA SER A 125 -17.82 9.98 16.17
C SER A 125 -17.95 8.68 16.98
N ARG A 126 -19.14 8.06 17.01
CA ARG A 126 -19.37 6.79 17.73
C ARG A 126 -18.69 5.64 16.97
N GLN A 127 -18.92 5.56 15.66
CA GLN A 127 -18.29 4.57 14.79
C GLN A 127 -16.76 4.65 14.87
N LYS A 128 -16.19 5.87 14.80
CA LYS A 128 -14.73 6.09 14.96
C LYS A 128 -14.22 5.58 16.30
N SER A 129 -14.94 5.81 17.39
CA SER A 129 -14.57 5.33 18.73
C SER A 129 -14.63 3.81 18.84
N ILE A 130 -15.61 3.18 18.19
CA ILE A 130 -15.75 1.71 18.17
C ILE A 130 -14.59 1.08 17.39
N ILE A 131 -14.32 1.57 16.19
CA ILE A 131 -13.22 1.07 15.33
C ILE A 131 -11.88 1.19 16.07
N ASP A 132 -11.54 2.37 16.59
CA ASP A 132 -10.30 2.60 17.34
C ASP A 132 -10.17 1.65 18.54
N ARG A 133 -11.25 1.45 19.29
CA ARG A 133 -11.29 0.52 20.42
C ARG A 133 -11.04 -0.93 19.99
N CYS A 134 -11.66 -1.37 18.89
CA CYS A 134 -11.50 -2.74 18.36
C CYS A 134 -10.08 -2.98 17.86
N VAL A 135 -9.50 -2.05 17.12
CA VAL A 135 -8.12 -2.13 16.64
C VAL A 135 -7.15 -2.21 17.82
N ARG A 136 -7.30 -1.33 18.79
CA ARG A 136 -6.45 -1.37 20.00
C ARG A 136 -6.59 -2.68 20.77
N LYS A 137 -7.82 -3.18 20.97
CA LYS A 137 -8.05 -4.48 21.62
C LYS A 137 -7.30 -5.58 20.91
N MET A 138 -7.47 -5.70 19.59
CA MET A 138 -6.86 -6.73 18.77
C MET A 138 -5.34 -6.77 18.94
N TYR A 139 -4.64 -5.65 18.73
CA TYR A 139 -3.17 -5.64 18.81
C TYR A 139 -2.63 -5.73 20.24
N ILE A 140 -3.35 -5.20 21.25
CA ILE A 140 -2.96 -5.39 22.66
C ILE A 140 -3.11 -6.86 23.07
N ASP A 141 -4.15 -7.54 22.61
CA ASP A 141 -4.36 -8.97 22.91
C ASP A 141 -3.26 -9.82 22.25
N ILE A 142 -2.89 -9.50 21.00
CA ILE A 142 -1.76 -10.13 20.31
C ILE A 142 -0.44 -9.85 21.05
N ALA A 143 -0.19 -8.60 21.47
CA ALA A 143 1.04 -8.24 22.19
C ALA A 143 1.17 -8.96 23.54
N ARG A 144 0.05 -9.26 24.21
CA ARG A 144 -0.01 -9.99 25.48
C ARG A 144 -0.02 -11.51 25.31
N GLY A 145 -0.41 -11.99 24.13
CA GLY A 145 -0.49 -13.41 23.82
C GLY A 145 0.87 -14.11 23.86
N ARG A 146 0.85 -15.43 24.13
CA ARG A 146 2.06 -16.25 24.07
C ARG A 146 2.51 -16.49 22.63
N GLU A 147 1.55 -16.70 21.74
CA GLU A 147 1.76 -16.87 20.30
C GLU A 147 1.30 -15.57 19.61
N LYS A 148 2.23 -14.94 18.92
CA LYS A 148 1.93 -13.76 18.10
C LYS A 148 1.58 -14.23 16.70
N TYR A 149 0.56 -13.62 16.13
CA TYR A 149 0.13 -13.85 14.75
C TYR A 149 -0.19 -12.51 14.06
N ILE A 150 -0.17 -12.51 12.75
CA ILE A 150 -0.58 -11.35 11.96
C ILE A 150 -2.09 -11.46 11.75
N PRO A 151 -2.92 -10.52 12.28
CA PRO A 151 -4.36 -10.60 12.12
C PRO A 151 -4.79 -10.34 10.68
N VAL A 152 -5.96 -10.84 10.31
CA VAL A 152 -6.63 -10.55 9.03
C VAL A 152 -7.98 -9.88 9.27
N MET A 153 -8.64 -9.44 8.21
CA MET A 153 -9.90 -8.68 8.34
C MET A 153 -11.00 -9.43 9.08
N SER A 154 -11.05 -10.77 9.04
CA SER A 154 -12.00 -11.56 9.82
C SER A 154 -11.77 -11.43 11.32
N ASP A 155 -10.53 -11.31 11.80
CA ASP A 155 -10.25 -11.11 13.22
C ASP A 155 -10.83 -9.76 13.71
N PHE A 156 -10.70 -8.73 12.89
CA PHE A 156 -11.29 -7.43 13.20
C PHE A 156 -12.82 -7.47 13.16
N TYR A 157 -13.39 -8.15 12.17
CA TYR A 157 -14.84 -8.37 12.04
C TYR A 157 -15.42 -9.08 13.27
N ASP A 158 -14.78 -10.14 13.74
CA ASP A 158 -15.22 -10.89 14.91
C ASP A 158 -15.20 -10.02 16.17
N ILE A 159 -14.16 -9.19 16.35
CA ILE A 159 -14.08 -8.25 17.47
C ILE A 159 -15.20 -7.20 17.39
N LEU A 160 -15.58 -6.73 16.21
CA LEU A 160 -16.71 -5.83 16.02
C LEU A 160 -18.03 -6.49 16.42
N MET A 161 -18.24 -7.75 16.03
CA MET A 161 -19.45 -8.51 16.36
C MET A 161 -19.58 -8.79 17.86
N GLU A 162 -18.49 -8.81 18.61
CA GLU A 162 -18.50 -8.93 20.09
C GLU A 162 -18.91 -7.64 20.81
N GLN A 163 -18.94 -6.49 20.12
CA GLN A 163 -19.29 -5.22 20.77
C GLN A 163 -20.78 -5.16 21.06
N PRO A 164 -21.18 -4.53 22.18
CA PRO A 164 -22.59 -4.44 22.58
C PRO A 164 -23.41 -3.41 21.78
N GLU A 165 -22.73 -2.45 21.12
CA GLU A 165 -23.37 -1.36 20.40
C GLU A 165 -23.92 -1.83 19.03
N ASP A 166 -25.12 -1.39 18.66
CA ASP A 166 -25.71 -1.71 17.35
C ASP A 166 -24.91 -1.08 16.21
N GLU A 167 -24.31 0.10 16.42
CA GLU A 167 -23.41 0.74 15.45
C GLU A 167 -22.19 -0.16 15.08
N ALA A 168 -21.73 -1.00 15.99
CA ALA A 168 -20.65 -1.94 15.69
C ALA A 168 -21.09 -3.04 14.73
N LYS A 169 -22.34 -3.52 14.88
CA LYS A 169 -22.95 -4.49 13.96
C LYS A 169 -23.18 -3.89 12.59
N ASP A 170 -23.60 -2.60 12.53
CA ASP A 170 -23.77 -1.90 11.26
C ASP A 170 -22.44 -1.77 10.50
N ILE A 171 -21.34 -1.47 11.23
CA ILE A 171 -19.99 -1.46 10.65
C ILE A 171 -19.62 -2.87 10.16
N ALA A 172 -19.81 -3.90 10.99
CA ALA A 172 -19.50 -5.28 10.62
C ALA A 172 -20.29 -5.73 9.37
N LEU A 173 -21.59 -5.42 9.30
CA LEU A 173 -22.42 -5.72 8.13
C LEU A 173 -21.90 -5.03 6.86
N SER A 174 -21.43 -3.79 6.96
CA SER A 174 -20.82 -3.07 5.83
C SER A 174 -19.50 -3.68 5.37
N LEU A 175 -18.76 -4.32 6.29
CA LEU A 175 -17.51 -5.01 5.98
C LEU A 175 -17.72 -6.45 5.48
N GLU A 176 -18.91 -7.03 5.63
CA GLU A 176 -19.17 -8.45 5.33
C GLU A 176 -18.82 -8.83 3.90
N LEU A 177 -19.08 -7.91 2.94
CA LEU A 177 -18.75 -8.11 1.53
C LEU A 177 -17.24 -8.33 1.31
N PHE A 178 -16.40 -7.64 2.08
CA PHE A 178 -14.94 -7.64 1.98
C PHE A 178 -14.26 -8.67 2.90
N VAL A 179 -15.02 -9.26 3.83
CA VAL A 179 -14.50 -10.29 4.76
C VAL A 179 -14.96 -11.67 4.34
N ASN A 180 -16.27 -11.87 4.23
CA ASN A 180 -16.90 -13.18 3.97
C ASN A 180 -17.55 -13.26 2.58
N GLY A 181 -17.67 -12.13 1.89
CA GLY A 181 -18.34 -12.02 0.60
C GLY A 181 -17.42 -12.22 -0.60
N SER A 182 -17.92 -11.82 -1.77
CA SER A 182 -17.24 -12.02 -3.07
C SER A 182 -16.04 -11.10 -3.30
N LEU A 183 -15.83 -10.07 -2.47
CA LEU A 183 -14.73 -9.11 -2.59
C LEU A 183 -13.71 -9.27 -1.45
N ASN A 184 -13.52 -10.47 -0.94
CA ASN A 184 -12.70 -10.78 0.24
C ASN A 184 -11.18 -10.83 -0.01
N ILE A 185 -10.68 -10.17 -1.04
CA ILE A 185 -9.24 -10.18 -1.40
C ILE A 185 -8.33 -9.63 -0.30
N PHE A 186 -8.88 -8.87 0.64
CA PHE A 186 -8.14 -8.30 1.78
C PHE A 186 -8.24 -9.14 3.07
N ASN A 187 -8.98 -10.26 3.04
CA ASN A 187 -9.10 -11.16 4.18
C ASN A 187 -8.13 -12.35 4.09
N HIS A 188 -6.92 -12.10 3.63
CA HIS A 188 -5.87 -13.11 3.47
C HIS A 188 -4.55 -12.58 4.01
N GLN A 189 -3.63 -13.48 4.36
CA GLN A 189 -2.25 -13.11 4.63
C GLN A 189 -1.57 -12.65 3.34
N THR A 190 -0.63 -11.70 3.45
CA THR A 190 0.21 -11.30 2.33
C THR A 190 0.95 -12.52 1.79
N ASN A 191 0.79 -12.81 0.51
CA ASN A 191 1.41 -13.95 -0.17
C ASN A 191 2.34 -13.55 -1.32
N VAL A 192 2.54 -12.24 -1.52
CA VAL A 192 3.42 -11.69 -2.54
C VAL A 192 4.69 -11.14 -1.90
N ASP A 193 5.81 -11.26 -2.62
CA ASP A 193 7.09 -10.69 -2.18
C ASP A 193 7.08 -9.16 -2.42
N VAL A 194 6.47 -8.43 -1.49
CA VAL A 194 6.47 -6.96 -1.51
C VAL A 194 7.82 -6.37 -1.09
N ASP A 195 8.76 -7.20 -0.63
CA ASP A 195 10.09 -6.82 -0.18
C ASP A 195 11.13 -6.88 -1.32
N ASN A 196 10.71 -7.27 -2.52
CA ASN A 196 11.57 -7.29 -3.68
C ASN A 196 12.07 -5.90 -4.03
N ARG A 197 13.30 -5.83 -4.49
CA ARG A 197 13.95 -4.56 -4.85
C ARG A 197 13.27 -3.81 -6.02
N PHE A 198 12.53 -4.51 -6.85
CA PHE A 198 11.72 -3.94 -7.93
C PHE A 198 10.31 -4.50 -7.83
N THR A 199 9.35 -3.70 -7.39
CA THR A 199 7.96 -4.13 -7.23
C THR A 199 7.04 -3.27 -8.08
N VAL A 200 6.17 -3.90 -8.87
CA VAL A 200 5.16 -3.23 -9.70
C VAL A 200 3.78 -3.67 -9.24
N TYR A 201 2.96 -2.72 -8.87
CA TYR A 201 1.54 -2.92 -8.56
C TYR A 201 0.70 -2.61 -9.80
N GLY A 202 0.15 -3.64 -10.45
CA GLY A 202 -0.83 -3.52 -11.51
C GLY A 202 -2.23 -3.39 -10.93
N ILE A 203 -2.96 -2.36 -11.31
CA ILE A 203 -4.29 -2.06 -10.78
C ILE A 203 -5.36 -1.93 -11.86
N ARG A 204 -5.04 -2.30 -13.10
CA ARG A 204 -5.88 -2.16 -14.27
C ARG A 204 -7.23 -2.88 -14.17
N ASP A 205 -7.20 -4.08 -13.59
CA ASP A 205 -8.35 -4.99 -13.60
C ASP A 205 -9.17 -4.94 -12.29
N LEU A 206 -9.05 -3.83 -11.55
CA LEU A 206 -9.86 -3.56 -10.37
C LEU A 206 -11.23 -3.01 -10.77
N GLY A 207 -12.28 -3.53 -10.14
CA GLY A 207 -13.61 -2.93 -10.21
C GLY A 207 -13.70 -1.62 -9.42
N THR A 208 -14.75 -0.85 -9.66
CA THR A 208 -14.98 0.45 -9.03
C THR A 208 -15.06 0.38 -7.50
N GLU A 209 -15.61 -0.71 -6.96
CA GLU A 209 -15.74 -0.92 -5.50
C GLU A 209 -14.40 -1.18 -4.82
N LEU A 210 -13.54 -1.97 -5.47
CA LEU A 210 -12.24 -2.36 -4.89
C LEU A 210 -11.15 -1.32 -5.11
N SER A 211 -11.25 -0.50 -6.16
CA SER A 211 -10.17 0.42 -6.54
C SER A 211 -9.76 1.39 -5.41
N PRO A 212 -10.68 2.10 -4.73
CA PRO A 212 -10.31 2.99 -3.64
C PRO A 212 -9.69 2.26 -2.45
N ILE A 213 -10.25 1.10 -2.10
CA ILE A 213 -9.77 0.26 -0.99
C ILE A 213 -8.38 -0.27 -1.30
N THR A 214 -8.18 -0.79 -2.52
CA THR A 214 -6.88 -1.31 -2.96
C THR A 214 -5.80 -0.22 -2.95
N MET A 215 -6.13 0.98 -3.44
CA MET A 215 -5.21 2.12 -3.41
C MET A 215 -4.79 2.46 -1.98
N LEU A 216 -5.73 2.46 -1.03
CA LEU A 216 -5.45 2.74 0.38
C LEU A 216 -4.53 1.66 0.99
N VAL A 217 -4.85 0.38 0.79
CA VAL A 217 -4.05 -0.75 1.30
C VAL A 217 -2.65 -0.77 0.69
N MET A 218 -2.56 -0.55 -0.61
CA MET A 218 -1.30 -0.51 -1.33
C MET A 218 -0.42 0.66 -0.87
N MET A 219 -1.01 1.86 -0.70
CA MET A 219 -0.26 3.03 -0.22
C MET A 219 0.24 2.85 1.21
N GLU A 220 -0.53 2.20 2.09
CA GLU A 220 -0.10 1.84 3.44
C GLU A 220 1.11 0.88 3.39
N SER A 221 1.04 -0.17 2.57
CA SER A 221 2.14 -1.11 2.37
C SER A 221 3.40 -0.41 1.84
N ILE A 222 3.26 0.46 0.85
CA ILE A 222 4.35 1.25 0.27
C ILE A 222 4.96 2.20 1.31
N GLN A 223 4.16 2.89 2.10
CA GLN A 223 4.66 3.80 3.14
C GLN A 223 5.44 3.05 4.22
N ASN A 224 4.93 1.91 4.68
CA ASN A 224 5.64 1.06 5.63
C ASN A 224 7.00 0.63 5.06
N ARG A 225 7.06 0.27 3.79
CA ARG A 225 8.30 -0.10 3.09
C ARG A 225 9.29 1.06 2.98
N ILE A 226 8.81 2.26 2.63
CA ILE A 226 9.65 3.47 2.57
C ILE A 226 10.28 3.76 3.94
N VAL A 227 9.49 3.68 5.02
CA VAL A 227 9.98 3.90 6.39
C VAL A 227 11.03 2.85 6.77
N GLU A 228 10.78 1.58 6.46
CA GLU A 228 11.72 0.50 6.76
C GLU A 228 13.03 0.64 5.99
N ASN A 229 12.96 0.95 4.71
CA ASN A 229 14.14 1.23 3.88
C ASN A 229 14.92 2.43 4.41
N GLY A 230 14.23 3.49 4.83
CA GLY A 230 14.86 4.64 5.46
C GLY A 230 15.66 4.28 6.71
N LYS A 231 15.14 3.39 7.56
CA LYS A 231 15.86 2.86 8.73
C LYS A 231 17.11 2.06 8.34
N ARG A 232 17.08 1.38 7.20
CA ARG A 232 18.21 0.61 6.64
C ARG A 232 19.18 1.47 5.83
N GLY A 233 18.93 2.77 5.68
CA GLY A 233 19.74 3.69 4.88
C GLY A 233 19.57 3.53 3.36
N LYS A 234 18.51 2.85 2.92
CA LYS A 234 18.16 2.68 1.50
C LYS A 234 17.16 3.76 1.07
N ALA A 235 17.25 4.21 -0.18
CA ALA A 235 16.21 5.03 -0.78
C ALA A 235 15.16 4.15 -1.46
N THR A 236 13.92 4.64 -1.50
CA THR A 236 12.84 4.06 -2.27
C THR A 236 12.41 5.05 -3.35
N TRP A 237 12.39 4.60 -4.59
CA TRP A 237 11.93 5.34 -5.75
C TRP A 237 10.50 4.91 -6.06
N LEU A 238 9.55 5.78 -5.80
CA LEU A 238 8.14 5.53 -6.10
C LEU A 238 7.78 6.21 -7.42
N TYR A 239 7.36 5.41 -8.39
CA TYR A 239 6.82 5.86 -9.66
C TYR A 239 5.31 5.65 -9.68
N ILE A 240 4.55 6.68 -10.03
CA ILE A 240 3.10 6.61 -10.18
C ILE A 240 2.80 7.04 -11.60
N ASP A 241 2.32 6.11 -12.42
CA ASP A 241 1.93 6.41 -13.79
C ASP A 241 0.46 6.79 -13.86
N GLU A 242 0.13 7.68 -14.79
CA GLU A 242 -1.25 8.15 -15.04
C GLU A 242 -1.99 8.68 -13.78
N PHE A 243 -1.32 9.57 -13.04
CA PHE A 243 -1.88 10.21 -11.85
C PHE A 243 -2.70 11.47 -12.20
#